data_703b57c7890f4e8ab7ab143727bf9b06
#
_entry.id   703b57c7890f4e8ab7ab143727bf9b06
#
_cell.length_a   1.000
_cell.length_b   1.000
_cell.length_c   1.000
_cell.angle_alpha   90.00
_cell.angle_beta   90.00
_cell.angle_gamma   90.00
#
_symmetry.space_group_name_H-M   'P 1'
#
loop_
_entity.id
_entity.type
_entity.pdbx_description
1 polymer ?
#
loop_
_entity_poly.entity_id
_entity_poly.type
_entity_poly.pdbx_seq_one_letter_code
_entity_poly.pdbx_strand_id
1 'polypeptide(L)'
;HPYNPSSIENLINLKSVHNNTNYYTDNSGNVNIPSNSGNVTYYLDGRFAEVRTNSYIPNFTTSATNTNVSFDNSNSTIQERTAYWAANMIHDHFVAQFPTFTGLNFPMETNIDEAGSCNAYFDGSSINFYAEGGGCHATAKIPDVVYHEYGHAINSWRYGSGMWNGGLNEGFADVWAISLTESAVLGYG
;
A
#
# COMPACT_ATOMS: atom_id res chain seq x y z
N HIS A 1 5.61 -16.76 -3.31
CA HIS A 1 4.19 -17.10 -3.13
C HIS A 1 3.55 -16.02 -2.28
N PRO A 2 2.40 -15.44 -2.65
CA PRO A 2 1.77 -14.35 -1.91
C PRO A 2 1.40 -14.70 -0.45
N TYR A 3 1.55 -15.94 -0.05
CA TYR A 3 1.24 -16.48 1.27
C TYR A 3 2.46 -16.89 2.08
N ASN A 4 3.49 -16.06 2.14
CA ASN A 4 4.44 -16.20 3.24
C ASN A 4 4.13 -15.09 4.28
N PRO A 5 3.16 -15.31 5.20
CA PRO A 5 2.70 -14.28 6.13
C PRO A 5 3.73 -13.93 7.21
N SER A 6 4.92 -14.50 7.13
CA SER A 6 5.99 -14.33 8.11
C SER A 6 7.22 -13.62 7.57
N SER A 7 7.19 -13.06 6.35
CA SER A 7 8.30 -12.26 5.87
C SER A 7 8.33 -10.91 6.59
N ILE A 8 9.52 -10.54 7.09
CA ILE A 8 9.78 -9.18 7.58
C ILE A 8 10.17 -8.36 6.36
N GLU A 9 9.36 -7.35 6.05
CA GLU A 9 9.58 -6.48 4.91
C GLU A 9 9.97 -5.07 5.37
N ASN A 10 10.85 -4.43 4.62
CA ASN A 10 11.18 -3.04 4.86
C ASN A 10 10.03 -2.14 4.39
N LEU A 11 9.55 -1.26 5.25
CA LEU A 11 8.56 -0.26 4.87
C LEU A 11 9.28 0.95 4.28
N ILE A 12 9.29 1.00 2.95
CA ILE A 12 9.89 2.06 2.16
C ILE A 12 8.94 3.27 2.05
N ASN A 13 9.50 4.45 1.81
CA ASN A 13 8.74 5.70 1.64
C ASN A 13 7.87 6.09 2.87
N LEU A 14 8.02 5.40 4.00
CA LEU A 14 7.22 5.56 5.20
C LEU A 14 7.47 6.92 5.84
N LYS A 15 6.39 7.63 6.16
CA LYS A 15 6.45 8.92 6.85
C LYS A 15 6.70 8.73 8.35
N SER A 16 7.64 9.50 8.85
CA SER A 16 7.83 9.73 10.27
C SER A 16 7.83 11.22 10.60
N VAL A 17 7.31 11.59 11.75
CA VAL A 17 7.22 12.97 12.20
C VAL A 17 8.03 13.13 13.48
N HIS A 18 8.99 14.05 13.43
CA HIS A 18 9.79 14.45 14.59
C HIS A 18 9.88 15.97 14.65
N ASN A 19 9.54 16.57 15.80
CA ASN A 19 9.53 18.03 15.99
C ASN A 19 8.80 18.79 14.87
N ASN A 20 7.61 18.33 14.48
CA ASN A 20 6.78 18.88 13.41
C ASN A 20 7.43 18.85 12.01
N THR A 21 8.48 18.05 11.81
CA THR A 21 9.14 17.87 10.52
C THR A 21 8.91 16.45 10.03
N ASN A 22 8.55 16.31 8.75
CA ASN A 22 8.37 15.01 8.11
C ASN A 22 9.70 14.48 7.58
N TYR A 23 9.96 13.21 7.86
CA TYR A 23 11.04 12.41 7.32
C TYR A 23 10.45 11.17 6.66
N TYR A 24 11.17 10.60 5.69
CA TYR A 24 10.71 9.42 4.95
C TYR A 24 11.79 8.36 4.92
N THR A 25 11.39 7.10 5.02
CA THR A 25 12.32 5.98 4.85
C THR A 25 12.79 5.89 3.39
N ASP A 26 14.02 5.44 3.23
CA ASP A 26 14.61 5.09 1.93
C ASP A 26 14.17 3.68 1.46
N ASN A 27 14.72 3.23 0.31
CA ASN A 27 14.43 1.91 -0.26
C ASN A 27 14.96 0.73 0.57
N SER A 28 15.66 0.99 1.65
CA SER A 28 16.10 -0.02 2.62
C SER A 28 15.33 0.07 3.95
N GLY A 29 14.30 0.93 4.01
CA GLY A 29 13.52 1.18 5.20
C GLY A 29 14.22 2.05 6.25
N ASN A 30 15.36 2.68 5.93
CA ASN A 30 16.07 3.54 6.85
C ASN A 30 15.57 4.97 6.79
N VAL A 31 15.50 5.63 7.95
CA VAL A 31 15.20 7.05 8.06
C VAL A 31 16.28 7.77 8.88
N ASN A 32 16.76 8.90 8.39
CA ASN A 32 17.72 9.72 9.09
C ASN A 32 16.98 10.87 9.82
N ILE A 33 16.88 10.75 11.15
CA ILE A 33 16.31 11.77 12.04
C ILE A 33 17.48 12.50 12.73
N PRO A 34 17.63 13.82 12.56
CA PRO A 34 18.84 14.53 12.93
C PRO A 34 19.02 14.74 14.45
N SER A 35 18.12 14.23 15.28
CA SER A 35 18.15 14.38 16.74
C SER A 35 17.70 13.10 17.43
N ASN A 36 18.39 12.71 18.48
CA ASN A 36 18.07 11.54 19.35
C ASN A 36 17.29 11.96 20.60
N SER A 37 16.69 13.14 20.66
CA SER A 37 15.85 13.57 21.76
C SER A 37 14.39 13.71 21.36
N GLY A 38 13.48 13.46 22.29
CA GLY A 38 12.05 13.53 22.06
C GLY A 38 11.46 12.25 21.45
N ASN A 39 10.30 12.39 20.88
CA ASN A 39 9.53 11.29 20.28
C ASN A 39 9.41 11.42 18.77
N VAL A 40 9.31 10.29 18.11
CA VAL A 40 9.02 10.16 16.67
C VAL A 40 7.72 9.38 16.51
N THR A 41 6.82 9.90 15.69
CA THR A 41 5.61 9.18 15.30
C THR A 41 5.76 8.66 13.89
N TYR A 42 5.55 7.37 13.70
CA TYR A 42 5.58 6.67 12.42
C TYR A 42 4.15 6.40 11.95
N TYR A 43 3.89 6.57 10.65
CA TYR A 43 2.56 6.43 10.06
C TYR A 43 2.59 5.41 8.91
N LEU A 44 1.55 4.58 8.76
CA LEU A 44 1.31 3.85 7.50
C LEU A 44 0.76 4.82 6.43
N ASP A 45 1.49 5.86 6.23
CA ASP A 45 1.34 6.96 5.29
C ASP A 45 2.74 7.31 4.79
N GLY A 46 2.86 7.67 3.54
CA GLY A 46 4.16 7.92 2.97
C GLY A 46 4.11 8.69 1.66
N ARG A 47 5.08 8.47 0.79
CA ARG A 47 5.18 9.19 -0.47
C ARG A 47 4.15 8.72 -1.50
N PHE A 48 3.80 7.43 -1.49
CA PHE A 48 3.03 6.79 -2.56
C PHE A 48 1.86 5.94 -2.06
N ALA A 49 1.69 5.79 -0.74
CA ALA A 49 0.58 5.10 -0.13
C ALA A 49 0.15 5.78 1.17
N GLU A 50 -1.15 5.87 1.39
CA GLU A 50 -1.74 6.33 2.64
C GLU A 50 -2.84 5.34 3.04
N VAL A 51 -2.58 4.51 4.06
CA VAL A 51 -3.54 3.52 4.53
C VAL A 51 -4.51 4.15 5.52
N ARG A 52 -5.80 3.87 5.36
CA ARG A 52 -6.86 4.32 6.25
C ARG A 52 -7.75 3.16 6.70
N THR A 53 -7.98 3.08 7.99
CA THR A 53 -8.99 2.21 8.61
C THR A 53 -10.03 3.09 9.28
N ASN A 54 -11.28 3.10 8.79
CA ASN A 54 -12.32 4.00 9.30
C ASN A 54 -11.89 5.48 9.37
N SER A 55 -11.23 5.97 8.31
CA SER A 55 -10.66 7.33 8.20
C SER A 55 -9.48 7.61 9.14
N TYR A 56 -8.98 6.62 9.87
CA TYR A 56 -7.82 6.73 10.75
C TYR A 56 -6.56 6.19 10.02
N ILE A 57 -5.46 6.92 10.10
CA ILE A 57 -4.16 6.48 9.59
C ILE A 57 -3.42 5.74 10.71
N PRO A 58 -3.13 4.44 10.56
CA PRO A 58 -2.41 3.67 11.56
C PRO A 58 -1.05 4.29 11.87
N ASN A 59 -0.77 4.47 13.14
CA ASN A 59 0.49 5.08 13.58
C ASN A 59 0.88 4.64 14.99
N PHE A 60 2.16 4.81 15.33
CA PHE A 60 2.65 4.68 16.69
C PHE A 60 3.80 5.66 16.97
N THR A 61 3.99 5.95 18.24
CA THR A 61 5.02 6.88 18.71
C THR A 61 6.04 6.16 19.60
N THR A 62 7.32 6.43 19.35
CA THR A 62 8.41 5.90 20.18
C THR A 62 9.50 6.96 20.40
N SER A 63 10.48 6.68 21.28
CA SER A 63 11.62 7.58 21.47
C SER A 63 12.48 7.70 20.22
N ALA A 64 13.00 8.88 19.94
CA ALA A 64 13.98 9.13 18.87
C ALA A 64 15.30 8.37 19.06
N THR A 65 15.57 7.84 20.25
CA THR A 65 16.72 6.96 20.52
C THR A 65 16.53 5.53 20.04
N ASN A 66 15.30 5.15 19.68
CA ASN A 66 14.99 3.80 19.21
C ASN A 66 15.42 3.66 17.74
N THR A 67 16.44 2.85 17.48
CA THR A 67 17.03 2.67 16.15
C THR A 67 16.37 1.56 15.33
N ASN A 68 15.59 0.70 15.97
CA ASN A 68 14.83 -0.37 15.30
C ASN A 68 13.36 -0.24 15.65
N VAL A 69 12.57 0.14 14.69
CA VAL A 69 11.12 0.33 14.82
C VAL A 69 10.39 -0.58 13.85
N SER A 70 9.25 -1.11 14.26
CA SER A 70 8.44 -1.99 13.43
C SER A 70 6.96 -1.74 13.63
N PHE A 71 6.21 -1.86 12.56
CA PHE A 71 4.78 -2.10 12.63
C PHE A 71 4.55 -3.61 12.82
N ASP A 72 3.86 -3.96 13.89
CA ASP A 72 3.54 -5.34 14.26
C ASP A 72 2.12 -5.44 14.84
N ASN A 73 1.75 -6.60 15.36
CA ASN A 73 0.41 -6.84 15.89
C ASN A 73 0.07 -6.03 17.17
N SER A 74 1.03 -5.33 17.76
CA SER A 74 0.79 -4.46 18.91
C SER A 74 0.35 -3.05 18.53
N ASN A 75 0.60 -2.63 17.27
CA ASN A 75 0.38 -1.25 16.81
C ASN A 75 -0.32 -1.14 15.47
N SER A 76 -0.54 -2.26 14.77
CA SER A 76 -1.22 -2.30 13.47
C SER A 76 -1.76 -3.69 13.18
N THR A 77 -2.69 -3.79 12.26
CA THR A 77 -3.18 -5.07 11.74
C THR A 77 -2.35 -5.56 10.56
N ILE A 78 -2.46 -6.86 10.23
CA ILE A 78 -1.74 -7.41 9.09
C ILE A 78 -2.19 -6.79 7.76
N GLN A 79 -3.51 -6.54 7.60
CA GLN A 79 -4.05 -5.93 6.40
C GLN A 79 -3.56 -4.49 6.20
N GLU A 80 -3.39 -3.72 7.28
CA GLU A 80 -2.83 -2.36 7.24
C GLU A 80 -1.39 -2.38 6.70
N ARG A 81 -0.56 -3.25 7.24
CA ARG A 81 0.85 -3.38 6.82
C ARG A 81 0.97 -3.90 5.40
N THR A 82 0.17 -4.93 5.05
CA THR A 82 0.19 -5.51 3.71
C THR A 82 -0.25 -4.50 2.67
N ALA A 83 -1.34 -3.77 2.91
CA ALA A 83 -1.84 -2.75 1.99
C ALA A 83 -0.80 -1.65 1.77
N TYR A 84 -0.17 -1.14 2.83
CA TYR A 84 0.89 -0.13 2.72
C TYR A 84 2.08 -0.63 1.88
N TRP A 85 2.60 -1.82 2.23
CA TRP A 85 3.72 -2.42 1.54
C TRP A 85 3.40 -2.69 0.07
N ALA A 86 2.26 -3.33 -0.21
CA ALA A 86 1.86 -3.70 -1.56
C ALA A 86 1.64 -2.48 -2.46
N ALA A 87 0.99 -1.42 -1.96
CA ALA A 87 0.78 -0.20 -2.74
C ALA A 87 2.11 0.47 -3.14
N ASN A 88 3.12 0.48 -2.25
CA ASN A 88 4.46 0.96 -2.60
C ASN A 88 5.16 0.05 -3.62
N MET A 89 5.03 -1.28 -3.48
CA MET A 89 5.67 -2.24 -4.39
C MET A 89 5.14 -2.11 -5.81
N ILE A 90 3.83 -2.03 -6.00
CA ILE A 90 3.24 -1.86 -7.34
C ILE A 90 3.53 -0.48 -7.93
N HIS A 91 3.56 0.59 -7.12
CA HIS A 91 3.99 1.91 -7.56
C HIS A 91 5.42 1.87 -8.12
N ASP A 92 6.36 1.32 -7.36
CA ASP A 92 7.76 1.27 -7.75
C ASP A 92 7.96 0.36 -8.98
N HIS A 93 7.23 -0.76 -9.06
CA HIS A 93 7.23 -1.62 -10.23
C HIS A 93 6.77 -0.87 -11.49
N PHE A 94 5.68 -0.10 -11.39
CA PHE A 94 5.17 0.73 -12.48
C PHE A 94 6.19 1.82 -12.89
N VAL A 95 6.75 2.55 -11.94
CA VAL A 95 7.73 3.62 -12.20
C VAL A 95 9.00 3.07 -12.86
N ALA A 96 9.42 1.85 -12.51
CA ALA A 96 10.54 1.19 -13.17
C ALA A 96 10.29 0.96 -14.67
N GLN A 97 9.03 0.68 -15.07
CA GLN A 97 8.65 0.51 -16.47
C GLN A 97 8.42 1.86 -17.18
N PHE A 98 7.95 2.87 -16.47
CA PHE A 98 7.58 4.18 -17.02
C PHE A 98 8.20 5.35 -16.21
N PRO A 99 9.54 5.48 -16.19
CA PRO A 99 10.23 6.41 -15.28
C PRO A 99 9.96 7.89 -15.54
N THR A 100 9.39 8.24 -16.69
CA THR A 100 9.01 9.62 -17.02
C THR A 100 7.57 9.97 -16.65
N PHE A 101 6.78 8.98 -16.23
CA PHE A 101 5.39 9.20 -15.84
C PHE A 101 5.31 9.51 -14.34
N THR A 102 4.85 10.71 -13.99
CA THR A 102 4.76 11.21 -12.61
C THR A 102 3.34 11.30 -12.09
N GLY A 103 2.34 10.88 -12.88
CA GLY A 103 0.93 11.04 -12.55
C GLY A 103 0.46 10.26 -11.32
N LEU A 104 1.24 9.26 -10.86
CA LEU A 104 0.97 8.49 -9.64
C LEU A 104 1.95 8.81 -8.49
N ASN A 105 2.77 9.85 -8.62
CA ASN A 105 3.71 10.26 -7.57
C ASN A 105 3.02 11.04 -6.46
N PHE A 106 2.02 10.44 -5.85
CA PHE A 106 1.29 10.97 -4.69
C PHE A 106 0.86 9.82 -3.76
N PRO A 107 0.54 10.09 -2.49
CA PRO A 107 0.02 9.06 -1.59
C PRO A 107 -1.34 8.55 -2.10
N MET A 108 -1.38 7.31 -2.62
CA MET A 108 -2.63 6.65 -3.00
C MET A 108 -3.41 6.33 -1.73
N GLU A 109 -4.59 6.92 -1.59
CA GLU A 109 -5.50 6.60 -0.50
C GLU A 109 -5.94 5.14 -0.62
N THR A 110 -5.69 4.37 0.43
CA THR A 110 -5.88 2.93 0.50
C THR A 110 -6.77 2.61 1.69
N ASN A 111 -8.08 2.55 1.45
CA ASN A 111 -9.08 2.31 2.47
C ASN A 111 -9.25 0.82 2.71
N ILE A 112 -9.15 0.39 3.96
CA ILE A 112 -9.27 -1.00 4.35
C ILE A 112 -10.40 -1.22 5.36
N ASP A 113 -10.82 -2.48 5.46
CA ASP A 113 -11.93 -2.89 6.32
C ASP A 113 -13.25 -2.17 5.99
N GLU A 114 -13.44 -1.83 4.70
CA GLU A 114 -14.68 -1.27 4.20
C GLU A 114 -15.86 -2.23 4.40
N ALA A 115 -17.07 -1.67 4.49
CA ALA A 115 -18.29 -2.44 4.71
C ALA A 115 -18.62 -3.30 3.47
N GLY A 116 -18.55 -4.61 3.62
CA GLY A 116 -18.75 -5.60 2.57
C GLY A 116 -17.86 -6.81 2.79
N SER A 117 -17.82 -7.73 1.82
CA SER A 117 -16.95 -8.90 1.88
C SER A 117 -16.65 -9.41 0.47
N CYS A 118 -15.56 -10.17 0.32
CA CYS A 118 -15.19 -10.87 -0.90
C CYS A 118 -14.98 -9.95 -2.13
N ASN A 119 -14.63 -8.68 -1.94
CA ASN A 119 -14.36 -7.77 -3.03
C ASN A 119 -13.37 -6.65 -2.63
N ALA A 120 -12.88 -5.96 -3.64
CA ALA A 120 -12.15 -4.71 -3.56
C ALA A 120 -12.55 -3.85 -4.77
N TYR A 121 -12.21 -2.56 -4.78
CA TYR A 121 -12.50 -1.69 -5.93
C TYR A 121 -11.65 -0.42 -5.93
N PHE A 122 -11.36 0.08 -7.13
CA PHE A 122 -10.88 1.43 -7.35
C PHE A 122 -12.06 2.35 -7.70
N ASP A 123 -12.20 3.48 -7.00
CA ASP A 123 -13.33 4.40 -7.17
C ASP A 123 -13.04 5.60 -8.09
N GLY A 124 -11.83 5.67 -8.64
CA GLY A 124 -11.34 6.80 -9.44
C GLY A 124 -10.36 7.70 -8.69
N SER A 125 -10.26 7.58 -7.37
CA SER A 125 -9.37 8.37 -6.51
C SER A 125 -8.64 7.54 -5.45
N SER A 126 -9.26 6.49 -4.96
CA SER A 126 -8.76 5.60 -3.92
C SER A 126 -8.92 4.13 -4.28
N ILE A 127 -8.13 3.26 -3.67
CA ILE A 127 -8.29 1.81 -3.70
C ILE A 127 -8.91 1.35 -2.39
N ASN A 128 -9.93 0.49 -2.46
CA ASN A 128 -10.83 0.18 -1.35
C ASN A 128 -10.97 -1.33 -1.18
N PHE A 129 -10.82 -1.81 0.05
CA PHE A 129 -10.74 -3.23 0.38
C PHE A 129 -11.75 -3.60 1.46
N TYR A 130 -12.58 -4.60 1.15
CA TYR A 130 -13.59 -5.07 2.08
C TYR A 130 -13.00 -5.87 3.24
N ALA A 131 -13.68 -5.76 4.38
CA ALA A 131 -13.39 -6.50 5.60
C ALA A 131 -13.52 -8.02 5.41
N GLU A 132 -12.96 -8.77 6.35
CA GLU A 132 -13.14 -10.23 6.42
C GLU A 132 -14.60 -10.57 6.62
N GLY A 133 -15.13 -11.46 5.79
CA GLY A 133 -16.54 -11.89 5.85
C GLY A 133 -16.95 -12.68 4.62
N GLY A 134 -18.16 -13.24 4.65
CA GLY A 134 -18.71 -13.98 3.52
C GLY A 134 -17.92 -15.25 3.12
N GLY A 135 -17.01 -15.72 3.97
CA GLY A 135 -16.10 -16.83 3.67
C GLY A 135 -14.79 -16.39 3.03
N CYS A 136 -14.56 -15.10 2.87
CA CYS A 136 -13.30 -14.53 2.35
C CYS A 136 -12.50 -13.87 3.47
N HIS A 137 -11.17 -13.90 3.33
CA HIS A 137 -10.29 -13.05 4.13
C HIS A 137 -10.49 -11.56 3.78
N ALA A 138 -10.09 -10.66 4.67
CA ALA A 138 -10.00 -9.24 4.34
C ALA A 138 -9.11 -9.07 3.10
N THR A 139 -9.64 -8.43 2.05
CA THR A 139 -8.99 -8.40 0.73
C THR A 139 -7.66 -7.63 0.73
N ALA A 140 -7.49 -6.68 1.64
CA ALA A 140 -6.21 -5.99 1.86
C ALA A 140 -5.08 -6.88 2.43
N LYS A 141 -5.38 -8.09 2.92
CA LYS A 141 -4.36 -9.09 3.30
C LYS A 141 -3.68 -9.74 2.11
N ILE A 142 -4.24 -9.58 0.91
CA ILE A 142 -3.87 -10.29 -0.30
C ILE A 142 -3.13 -9.33 -1.23
N PRO A 143 -1.78 -9.37 -1.31
CA PRO A 143 -1.00 -8.40 -2.06
C PRO A 143 -1.40 -8.26 -3.53
N ASP A 144 -1.71 -9.36 -4.21
CA ASP A 144 -2.08 -9.34 -5.62
C ASP A 144 -3.44 -8.67 -5.87
N VAL A 145 -4.36 -8.71 -4.90
CA VAL A 145 -5.59 -7.91 -4.95
C VAL A 145 -5.26 -6.42 -4.81
N VAL A 146 -4.32 -6.04 -3.94
CA VAL A 146 -3.86 -4.65 -3.85
C VAL A 146 -3.22 -4.20 -5.15
N TYR A 147 -2.40 -5.05 -5.79
CA TYR A 147 -1.78 -4.75 -7.08
C TYR A 147 -2.82 -4.59 -8.19
N HIS A 148 -3.87 -5.42 -8.20
CA HIS A 148 -4.98 -5.34 -9.15
C HIS A 148 -5.72 -4.00 -9.02
N GLU A 149 -6.14 -3.62 -7.82
CA GLU A 149 -6.84 -2.34 -7.61
C GLU A 149 -5.96 -1.13 -7.95
N TYR A 150 -4.67 -1.20 -7.58
CA TYR A 150 -3.72 -0.18 -8.01
C TYR A 150 -3.52 -0.19 -9.54
N GLY A 151 -3.64 -1.34 -10.19
CA GLY A 151 -3.65 -1.50 -11.64
C GLY A 151 -4.76 -0.69 -12.31
N HIS A 152 -5.96 -0.64 -11.72
CA HIS A 152 -7.03 0.24 -12.18
C HIS A 152 -6.66 1.72 -12.07
N ALA A 153 -5.97 2.12 -10.99
CA ALA A 153 -5.44 3.49 -10.87
C ALA A 153 -4.41 3.79 -11.96
N ILE A 154 -3.47 2.87 -12.24
CA ILE A 154 -2.51 3.00 -13.35
C ILE A 154 -3.26 3.19 -14.67
N ASN A 155 -4.24 2.34 -14.95
CA ASN A 155 -5.03 2.41 -16.18
C ASN A 155 -5.73 3.77 -16.32
N SER A 156 -6.37 4.24 -15.25
CA SER A 156 -7.08 5.50 -15.21
C SER A 156 -6.16 6.70 -15.46
N TRP A 157 -5.05 6.78 -14.72
CA TRP A 157 -4.14 7.92 -14.78
C TRP A 157 -3.25 7.92 -16.03
N ARG A 158 -2.90 6.74 -16.55
CA ARG A 158 -2.02 6.60 -17.72
C ARG A 158 -2.78 6.73 -19.01
N TYR A 159 -3.98 6.16 -19.10
CA TYR A 159 -4.77 6.07 -20.33
C TYR A 159 -6.04 6.92 -20.29
N GLY A 160 -6.40 7.46 -19.13
CA GLY A 160 -7.56 8.33 -18.95
C GLY A 160 -8.85 7.62 -19.39
N SER A 161 -9.74 8.40 -20.01
CA SER A 161 -11.02 7.91 -20.53
C SER A 161 -10.90 6.89 -21.67
N GLY A 162 -9.71 6.59 -22.15
CA GLY A 162 -9.48 5.57 -23.19
C GLY A 162 -9.69 4.13 -22.75
N MET A 163 -9.74 3.85 -21.43
CA MET A 163 -9.98 2.51 -20.88
C MET A 163 -11.45 2.23 -20.54
N TRP A 164 -12.36 2.59 -21.46
CA TRP A 164 -13.80 2.43 -21.25
C TRP A 164 -14.32 0.99 -21.34
N ASN A 165 -13.57 0.07 -21.93
CA ASN A 165 -13.98 -1.32 -21.99
C ASN A 165 -13.66 -2.00 -20.66
N GLY A 166 -14.69 -2.36 -19.89
CA GLY A 166 -14.52 -2.99 -18.59
C GLY A 166 -13.62 -4.23 -18.63
N GLY A 167 -13.79 -5.08 -19.64
CA GLY A 167 -12.95 -6.27 -19.80
C GLY A 167 -11.47 -5.95 -20.06
N LEU A 168 -11.17 -4.88 -20.80
CA LEU A 168 -9.79 -4.43 -20.98
C LEU A 168 -9.21 -3.84 -19.69
N ASN A 169 -10.00 -3.06 -18.95
CA ASN A 169 -9.56 -2.47 -17.69
C ASN A 169 -9.22 -3.54 -16.66
N GLU A 170 -10.09 -4.57 -16.52
CA GLU A 170 -9.85 -5.73 -15.67
C GLU A 170 -8.60 -6.50 -16.11
N GLY A 171 -8.51 -6.85 -17.40
CA GLY A 171 -7.38 -7.59 -17.93
C GLY A 171 -6.04 -6.87 -17.79
N PHE A 172 -6.01 -5.54 -17.90
CA PHE A 172 -4.77 -4.78 -17.65
C PHE A 172 -4.46 -4.65 -16.16
N ALA A 173 -5.46 -4.56 -15.27
CA ALA A 173 -5.25 -4.61 -13.84
C ALA A 173 -4.66 -5.96 -13.42
N ASP A 174 -5.17 -7.06 -13.96
CA ASP A 174 -4.59 -8.41 -13.80
C ASP A 174 -3.14 -8.47 -14.31
N VAL A 175 -2.86 -7.90 -15.48
CA VAL A 175 -1.50 -7.89 -16.04
C VAL A 175 -0.52 -7.17 -15.11
N TRP A 176 -0.91 -6.06 -14.50
CA TRP A 176 -0.09 -5.36 -13.52
C TRP A 176 0.21 -6.25 -12.30
N ALA A 177 -0.82 -6.90 -11.74
CA ALA A 177 -0.66 -7.80 -10.61
C ALA A 177 0.22 -9.01 -10.96
N ILE A 178 -0.04 -9.67 -12.10
CA ILE A 178 0.71 -10.84 -12.59
C ILE A 178 2.18 -10.47 -12.87
N SER A 179 2.45 -9.28 -13.42
CA SER A 179 3.80 -8.86 -13.75
C SER A 179 4.70 -8.69 -12.52
N LEU A 180 4.09 -8.42 -11.36
CA LEU A 180 4.81 -8.30 -10.09
C LEU A 180 4.87 -9.61 -9.32
N THR A 181 3.80 -10.41 -9.35
CA THR A 181 3.73 -11.69 -8.62
C THR A 181 4.35 -12.86 -9.37
N GLU A 182 4.52 -12.74 -10.70
CA GLU A 182 4.89 -13.85 -11.60
C GLU A 182 3.94 -15.08 -11.47
N SER A 183 2.70 -14.84 -11.04
CA SER A 183 1.68 -15.88 -10.81
C SER A 183 0.46 -15.61 -11.68
N ALA A 184 0.01 -16.64 -12.41
CA ALA A 184 -1.22 -16.58 -13.20
C ALA A 184 -2.51 -16.72 -12.35
N VAL A 185 -2.38 -16.88 -11.03
CA VAL A 185 -3.51 -17.00 -10.10
C VAL A 185 -3.50 -15.76 -9.19
N LEU A 186 -4.61 -15.04 -9.19
CA LEU A 186 -4.84 -13.84 -8.37
C LEU A 186 -5.93 -14.11 -7.33
N GLY A 187 -5.88 -13.36 -6.23
CA GLY A 187 -6.88 -13.41 -5.17
C GLY A 187 -6.88 -14.73 -4.37
N TYR A 188 -5.80 -15.48 -4.42
CA TYR A 188 -5.69 -16.73 -3.69
C TYR A 188 -5.24 -16.44 -2.24
N GLY A 189 -6.21 -16.26 -1.36
CA GLY A 189 -6.07 -15.95 0.05
C GLY A 189 -6.46 -17.06 1.00
#